data_a28341e57f6493d2f7c81975b80a9cea
#
_entry.id   a28341e57f6493d2f7c81975b80a9cea
#
_cell.length_a   1.000
_cell.length_b   1.000
_cell.length_c   1.000
_cell.angle_alpha   90.00
_cell.angle_beta   90.00
_cell.angle_gamma   90.00
#
_symmetry.space_group_name_H-M   'P 1'
#
loop_
_entity.id
_entity.type
_entity.pdbx_description
1 polymer ?
#
loop_
_entity_poly.entity_id
_entity_poly.type
_entity_poly.pdbx_seq_one_letter_code
_entity_poly.pdbx_strand_id
1 'polypeptide(L)'
;WLGLNKEANPLDILSVSGGQRITDTLQTFGKVETKENGEFRHSFFIHSLSWLNASQIARVSLLKPQDKLYFCLDPQNEFDPNAILIRTGEPKDIIGYCPRYLSETVSKLLHKEPNSISLEVEIVNKDAPLQYRLKCLLKGKFPTNSDLSFNSSKEFQSLIAP
;
A
#
# COMPACT_ATOMS: atom_id res chain seq x y z
N TRP A 1 16.85 0.76 -0.79
CA TRP A 1 15.55 1.39 -0.51
C TRP A 1 14.39 0.45 -0.84
N LEU A 2 14.43 -0.24 -1.94
CA LEU A 2 13.33 -1.07 -2.42
C LEU A 2 13.17 -2.39 -1.62
N GLY A 3 14.15 -2.79 -0.82
CA GLY A 3 14.17 -4.05 -0.09
C GLY A 3 14.32 -5.28 -1.00
N LEU A 4 14.87 -5.07 -2.21
CA LEU A 4 15.13 -6.12 -3.19
C LEU A 4 16.56 -6.66 -3.04
N ASN A 5 16.76 -7.92 -3.49
CA ASN A 5 18.09 -8.51 -3.61
C ASN A 5 18.91 -7.73 -4.67
N LYS A 6 20.25 -7.75 -4.54
CA LYS A 6 21.15 -7.12 -5.52
C LYS A 6 21.03 -7.71 -6.93
N GLU A 7 20.53 -8.94 -7.05
CA GLU A 7 20.30 -9.65 -8.31
C GLU A 7 18.86 -9.51 -8.84
N ALA A 8 18.05 -8.61 -8.26
CA ALA A 8 16.67 -8.37 -8.71
C ALA A 8 16.65 -7.97 -10.18
N ASN A 9 15.76 -8.57 -10.95
CA ASN A 9 15.61 -8.24 -12.36
C ASN A 9 14.89 -6.88 -12.54
N PRO A 10 14.96 -6.25 -13.72
CA PRO A 10 14.33 -4.96 -13.95
C PRO A 10 12.82 -4.93 -13.69
N LEU A 11 12.09 -6.03 -13.92
CA LEU A 11 10.66 -6.12 -13.65
C LEU A 11 10.36 -6.14 -12.15
N ASP A 12 11.18 -6.79 -11.34
CA ASP A 12 11.06 -6.79 -9.89
C ASP A 12 11.27 -5.36 -9.35
N ILE A 13 12.25 -4.64 -9.88
CA ILE A 13 12.53 -3.25 -9.54
C ILE A 13 11.33 -2.37 -9.89
N LEU A 14 10.79 -2.53 -11.10
CA LEU A 14 9.62 -1.76 -11.57
C LEU A 14 8.37 -2.07 -10.74
N SER A 15 8.10 -3.32 -10.41
CA SER A 15 6.92 -3.74 -9.65
C SER A 15 6.89 -3.15 -8.23
N VAL A 16 8.05 -2.96 -7.61
CA VAL A 16 8.18 -2.40 -6.26
C VAL A 16 8.28 -0.88 -6.28
N SER A 17 8.95 -0.30 -7.28
CA SER A 17 9.14 1.16 -7.38
C SER A 17 7.97 1.90 -8.02
N GLY A 18 7.01 1.19 -8.63
CA GLY A 18 5.90 1.78 -9.38
C GLY A 18 6.28 2.26 -10.77
N GLY A 19 7.54 2.17 -11.20
CA GLY A 19 8.03 2.49 -12.53
C GLY A 19 7.75 3.92 -13.04
N GLN A 20 7.35 4.82 -12.15
CA GLN A 20 6.89 6.15 -12.54
C GLN A 20 8.03 7.01 -13.06
N ARG A 21 7.95 7.41 -14.34
CA ARG A 21 8.71 8.53 -14.90
C ARG A 21 7.82 9.77 -14.91
N ILE A 22 8.43 10.95 -14.84
CA ILE A 22 7.73 12.25 -14.87
C ILE A 22 6.88 12.41 -16.15
N THR A 23 7.23 11.70 -17.22
CA THR A 23 6.59 11.76 -18.56
C THR A 23 5.64 10.60 -18.85
N ASP A 24 5.59 9.58 -18.01
CA ASP A 24 4.80 8.37 -18.27
C ASP A 24 3.57 8.30 -17.36
N THR A 25 2.43 7.97 -17.96
CA THR A 25 1.18 7.67 -17.24
C THR A 25 1.14 6.20 -16.75
N LEU A 26 2.16 5.40 -17.07
CA LEU A 26 2.24 4.00 -16.68
C LEU A 26 2.77 3.84 -15.25
N GLN A 27 2.00 3.20 -14.41
CA GLN A 27 2.41 2.75 -13.08
C GLN A 27 2.36 1.23 -13.02
N THR A 28 3.44 0.60 -12.55
CA THR A 28 3.51 -0.86 -12.38
C THR A 28 3.54 -1.23 -10.89
N PHE A 29 2.90 -2.30 -10.54
CA PHE A 29 2.89 -2.84 -9.17
C PHE A 29 2.86 -4.37 -9.20
N GLY A 30 3.38 -5.01 -8.15
CA GLY A 30 3.34 -6.46 -8.00
C GLY A 30 1.92 -6.95 -7.77
N LYS A 31 1.59 -8.08 -8.36
CA LYS A 31 0.33 -8.77 -8.09
C LYS A 31 0.29 -9.18 -6.61
N VAL A 32 -0.85 -8.95 -5.95
CA VAL A 32 -1.07 -9.47 -4.59
C VAL A 32 -1.35 -10.96 -4.67
N GLU A 33 -0.44 -11.74 -4.12
CA GLU A 33 -0.60 -13.19 -4.04
C GLU A 33 -1.48 -13.58 -2.86
N THR A 34 -2.46 -14.43 -3.12
CA THR A 34 -3.36 -14.99 -2.11
C THR A 34 -3.14 -16.50 -2.06
N LYS A 35 -2.93 -17.03 -0.86
CA LYS A 35 -2.81 -18.47 -0.63
C LYS A 35 -4.18 -19.16 -0.77
N GLU A 36 -4.19 -20.47 -0.94
CA GLU A 36 -5.43 -21.29 -1.01
C GLU A 36 -6.34 -21.13 0.22
N ASN A 37 -5.76 -20.89 1.39
CA ASN A 37 -6.51 -20.63 2.63
C ASN A 37 -7.06 -19.20 2.75
N GLY A 38 -6.89 -18.37 1.72
CA GLY A 38 -7.32 -16.96 1.67
C GLY A 38 -6.36 -15.96 2.31
N GLU A 39 -5.25 -16.40 2.91
CA GLU A 39 -4.24 -15.50 3.48
C GLU A 39 -3.48 -14.77 2.38
N PHE A 40 -3.15 -13.49 2.65
CA PHE A 40 -2.33 -12.67 1.77
C PHE A 40 -1.34 -11.80 2.56
N ARG A 41 -0.25 -11.47 1.88
CA ARG A 41 0.75 -10.49 2.33
C ARG A 41 1.18 -9.66 1.14
N HIS A 42 1.24 -8.36 1.32
CA HIS A 42 1.67 -7.46 0.25
C HIS A 42 2.41 -6.26 0.81
N SER A 43 3.57 -5.98 0.25
CA SER A 43 4.39 -4.82 0.61
C SER A 43 4.20 -3.71 -0.41
N PHE A 44 4.00 -2.50 0.06
CA PHE A 44 3.86 -1.32 -0.79
C PHE A 44 4.46 -0.08 -0.15
N PHE A 45 4.85 0.88 -0.98
CA PHE A 45 5.18 2.21 -0.49
C PHE A 45 3.91 3.03 -0.32
N ILE A 46 3.86 3.78 0.80
CA ILE A 46 2.75 4.67 1.07
C ILE A 46 2.75 5.81 0.06
N HIS A 47 1.57 6.20 -0.42
CA HIS A 47 1.42 7.27 -1.40
C HIS A 47 1.20 8.63 -0.72
N SER A 48 1.42 9.70 -1.51
CA SER A 48 1.08 11.09 -1.13
C SER A 48 1.89 11.69 0.03
N LEU A 49 3.08 11.15 0.35
CA LEU A 49 3.97 11.75 1.35
C LEU A 49 4.39 13.18 0.99
N SER A 50 4.43 13.53 -0.30
CA SER A 50 4.75 14.88 -0.76
C SER A 50 3.71 15.94 -0.39
N TRP A 51 2.50 15.52 -0.01
CA TRP A 51 1.42 16.41 0.44
C TRP A 51 1.41 16.63 1.96
N LEU A 52 2.25 15.89 2.68
CA LEU A 52 2.36 16.01 4.13
C LEU A 52 3.15 17.26 4.52
N ASN A 53 2.79 17.84 5.64
CA ASN A 53 3.57 18.92 6.24
C ASN A 53 4.86 18.38 6.91
N ALA A 54 5.75 19.30 7.29
CA ALA A 54 7.05 18.94 7.87
C ALA A 54 6.94 18.10 9.16
N SER A 55 5.93 18.34 10.01
CA SER A 55 5.73 17.60 11.25
C SER A 55 5.30 16.15 10.99
N GLN A 56 4.43 15.94 10.00
CA GLN A 56 4.00 14.61 9.58
C GLN A 56 5.15 13.81 8.94
N ILE A 57 5.98 14.47 8.11
CA ILE A 57 7.19 13.84 7.54
C ILE A 57 8.17 13.46 8.64
N ALA A 58 8.37 14.34 9.62
CA ALA A 58 9.20 14.04 10.79
C ALA A 58 8.63 12.84 11.57
N ARG A 59 7.30 12.76 11.72
CA ARG A 59 6.62 11.62 12.36
C ARG A 59 6.90 10.30 11.63
N VAL A 60 6.83 10.29 10.30
CA VAL A 60 7.19 9.12 9.48
C VAL A 60 8.60 8.66 9.77
N SER A 61 9.55 9.58 9.93
CA SER A 61 10.96 9.26 10.22
C SER A 61 11.22 8.68 11.62
N LEU A 62 10.25 8.81 12.54
CA LEU A 62 10.32 8.23 13.90
C LEU A 62 9.73 6.83 13.98
N LEU A 63 8.99 6.38 12.96
CA LEU A 63 8.43 5.04 12.91
C LEU A 63 9.53 3.97 12.86
N LYS A 64 9.18 2.79 13.33
CA LYS A 64 10.07 1.61 13.37
C LYS A 64 9.39 0.43 12.68
N PRO A 65 10.16 -0.52 12.14
CA PRO A 65 9.61 -1.78 11.66
C PRO A 65 8.69 -2.42 12.71
N GLN A 66 7.56 -2.96 12.24
CA GLN A 66 6.48 -3.58 13.04
C GLN A 66 5.58 -2.59 13.81
N ASP A 67 5.82 -1.27 13.74
CA ASP A 67 4.84 -0.30 14.26
C ASP A 67 3.50 -0.48 13.54
N LYS A 68 2.41 -0.59 14.32
CA LYS A 68 1.07 -0.72 13.77
C LYS A 68 0.59 0.57 13.14
N LEU A 69 0.00 0.43 11.96
CA LEU A 69 -0.66 1.50 11.23
C LEU A 69 -2.15 1.20 11.10
N TYR A 70 -2.94 2.23 10.86
CA TYR A 70 -4.39 2.12 10.85
C TYR A 70 -4.97 2.73 9.57
N PHE A 71 -5.96 2.06 9.03
CA PHE A 71 -6.73 2.55 7.90
C PHE A 71 -7.83 3.51 8.36
N CYS A 72 -8.07 4.55 7.57
CA CYS A 72 -9.22 5.45 7.71
C CYS A 72 -9.83 5.65 6.34
N LEU A 73 -11.09 5.30 6.17
CA LEU A 73 -11.83 5.56 4.94
C LEU A 73 -11.94 7.07 4.71
N ASP A 74 -11.74 7.50 3.46
CA ASP A 74 -11.87 8.89 3.03
C ASP A 74 -12.98 9.02 1.97
N PRO A 75 -14.26 8.93 2.38
CA PRO A 75 -15.40 8.93 1.46
C PRO A 75 -15.63 10.28 0.77
N GLN A 76 -14.93 11.34 1.20
CA GLN A 76 -15.01 12.67 0.61
C GLN A 76 -13.90 12.93 -0.43
N ASN A 77 -13.07 11.93 -0.71
CA ASN A 77 -12.01 12.07 -1.70
C ASN A 77 -12.60 12.26 -3.11
N GLU A 78 -12.24 13.35 -3.75
CA GLU A 78 -12.77 13.72 -5.07
C GLU A 78 -12.21 12.85 -6.21
N PHE A 79 -11.08 12.17 -5.98
CA PHE A 79 -10.35 11.41 -7.02
C PHE A 79 -10.59 9.91 -6.95
N ASP A 80 -10.87 9.38 -5.76
CA ASP A 80 -11.09 7.95 -5.53
C ASP A 80 -12.13 7.73 -4.43
N PRO A 81 -13.33 7.26 -4.76
CA PRO A 81 -14.39 6.99 -3.78
C PRO A 81 -14.01 5.88 -2.77
N ASN A 82 -12.99 5.09 -3.08
CA ASN A 82 -12.45 4.06 -2.21
C ASN A 82 -11.16 4.51 -1.50
N ALA A 83 -10.83 5.79 -1.52
CA ALA A 83 -9.61 6.31 -0.93
C ALA A 83 -9.48 5.93 0.55
N ILE A 84 -8.27 5.55 0.93
CA ILE A 84 -7.97 5.12 2.29
C ILE A 84 -6.74 5.86 2.79
N LEU A 85 -6.95 6.70 3.78
CA LEU A 85 -5.88 7.32 4.56
C LEU A 85 -5.20 6.27 5.45
N ILE A 86 -3.91 6.45 5.65
CA ILE A 86 -3.14 5.67 6.61
C ILE A 86 -2.67 6.61 7.72
N ARG A 87 -2.86 6.18 8.96
CA ARG A 87 -2.45 6.93 10.14
C ARG A 87 -1.63 6.09 11.12
N THR A 88 -0.90 6.77 11.97
CA THR A 88 -0.22 6.18 13.13
C THR A 88 -1.19 5.83 14.26
N GLY A 89 -0.69 5.16 15.30
CA GLY A 89 -1.37 4.99 16.58
C GLY A 89 -1.46 6.31 17.35
N GLU A 90 -0.92 6.34 18.57
CA GLU A 90 -0.83 7.57 19.36
C GLU A 90 0.59 8.19 19.25
N PRO A 91 0.72 9.49 18.95
CA PRO A 91 -0.34 10.40 18.47
C PRO A 91 -0.88 9.99 17.10
N LYS A 92 -2.15 10.34 16.82
CA LYS A 92 -2.87 9.98 15.58
C LYS A 92 -2.52 10.97 14.46
N ASP A 93 -1.48 10.68 13.72
CA ASP A 93 -1.06 11.47 12.57
C ASP A 93 -1.38 10.76 11.27
N ILE A 94 -1.97 11.47 10.31
CA ILE A 94 -2.12 11.00 8.94
C ILE A 94 -0.74 11.03 8.29
N ILE A 95 -0.34 9.91 7.69
CA ILE A 95 0.99 9.71 7.11
C ILE A 95 0.96 9.35 5.62
N GLY A 96 -0.20 9.42 4.97
CA GLY A 96 -0.37 9.21 3.54
C GLY A 96 -1.59 8.38 3.19
N TYR A 97 -1.58 7.84 1.97
CA TYR A 97 -2.67 7.05 1.40
C TYR A 97 -2.22 5.64 1.02
N CYS A 98 -3.17 4.72 1.11
CA CYS A 98 -3.06 3.41 0.50
C CYS A 98 -3.00 3.56 -1.03
N PRO A 99 -2.17 2.79 -1.75
CA PRO A 99 -2.17 2.82 -3.21
C PRO A 99 -3.53 2.46 -3.79
N ARG A 100 -3.92 3.17 -4.85
CA ARG A 100 -5.24 3.05 -5.47
C ARG A 100 -5.59 1.62 -5.92
N TYR A 101 -4.60 0.87 -6.42
CA TYR A 101 -4.82 -0.51 -6.84
C TYR A 101 -5.21 -1.47 -5.70
N LEU A 102 -5.00 -1.07 -4.43
CA LEU A 102 -5.41 -1.81 -3.23
C LEU A 102 -6.71 -1.26 -2.63
N SER A 103 -7.03 0.02 -2.86
CA SER A 103 -8.05 0.78 -2.14
C SER A 103 -9.41 0.11 -2.18
N GLU A 104 -9.89 -0.34 -3.34
CA GLU A 104 -11.21 -0.94 -3.50
C GLU A 104 -11.36 -2.21 -2.65
N THR A 105 -10.38 -3.11 -2.72
CA THR A 105 -10.45 -4.39 -2.00
C THR A 105 -10.27 -4.19 -0.50
N VAL A 106 -9.34 -3.32 -0.09
CA VAL A 106 -9.12 -2.98 1.32
C VAL A 106 -10.36 -2.29 1.90
N SER A 107 -10.99 -1.36 1.18
CA SER A 107 -12.24 -0.71 1.60
C SER A 107 -13.35 -1.73 1.83
N LYS A 108 -13.54 -2.67 0.90
CA LYS A 108 -14.53 -3.74 1.04
C LYS A 108 -14.25 -4.65 2.25
N LEU A 109 -12.99 -4.97 2.51
CA LEU A 109 -12.60 -5.77 3.69
C LEU A 109 -12.84 -5.00 5.00
N LEU A 110 -12.51 -3.72 5.04
CA LEU A 110 -12.77 -2.88 6.22
C LEU A 110 -14.25 -2.78 6.57
N HIS A 111 -15.14 -2.77 5.55
CA HIS A 111 -16.59 -2.76 5.78
C HIS A 111 -17.14 -4.11 6.23
N LYS A 112 -16.63 -5.22 5.67
CA LYS A 112 -17.13 -6.56 5.98
C LYS A 112 -16.55 -7.13 7.27
N GLU A 113 -15.23 -7.11 7.38
CA GLU A 113 -14.47 -7.73 8.47
C GLU A 113 -13.22 -6.89 8.80
N PRO A 114 -13.36 -5.76 9.51
CA PRO A 114 -12.25 -4.84 9.76
C PRO A 114 -11.06 -5.49 10.49
N ASN A 115 -11.31 -6.57 11.24
CA ASN A 115 -10.26 -7.32 11.96
C ASN A 115 -9.55 -8.36 11.07
N SER A 116 -10.00 -8.58 9.83
CA SER A 116 -9.39 -9.54 8.90
C SER A 116 -8.10 -9.03 8.27
N ILE A 117 -7.81 -7.73 8.40
CA ILE A 117 -6.63 -7.09 7.83
C ILE A 117 -5.85 -6.29 8.87
N SER A 118 -4.56 -6.20 8.65
CA SER A 118 -3.66 -5.40 9.47
C SER A 118 -2.60 -4.73 8.59
N LEU A 119 -2.10 -3.60 9.06
CA LEU A 119 -1.04 -2.85 8.41
C LEU A 119 0.06 -2.55 9.43
N GLU A 120 1.29 -2.76 9.02
CA GLU A 120 2.46 -2.43 9.82
C GLU A 120 3.56 -1.79 8.98
N VAL A 121 4.45 -1.10 9.65
CA VAL A 121 5.67 -0.59 9.03
C VAL A 121 6.59 -1.76 8.70
N GLU A 122 7.03 -1.86 7.45
CA GLU A 122 8.05 -2.82 7.04
C GLU A 122 9.44 -2.19 7.07
N ILE A 123 9.61 -1.04 6.41
CA ILE A 123 10.90 -0.33 6.32
C ILE A 123 10.66 1.18 6.38
N VAL A 124 11.55 1.89 7.08
CA VAL A 124 11.65 3.35 7.04
C VAL A 124 13.00 3.75 6.44
N ASN A 125 12.99 4.30 5.25
CA ASN A 125 14.16 4.76 4.50
C ASN A 125 14.33 6.27 4.67
N LYS A 126 14.96 6.74 5.74
CA LYS A 126 15.03 8.17 6.10
C LYS A 126 15.68 9.04 5.02
N ASP A 127 16.67 8.51 4.31
CA ASP A 127 17.44 9.22 3.29
C ASP A 127 16.93 9.01 1.86
N ALA A 128 15.82 8.25 1.70
CA ALA A 128 15.22 8.03 0.40
C ALA A 128 14.33 9.21 -0.02
N PRO A 129 14.08 9.38 -1.34
CA PRO A 129 13.02 10.24 -1.83
C PRO A 129 11.68 9.92 -1.14
N LEU A 130 10.79 10.90 -1.01
CA LEU A 130 9.54 10.76 -0.22
C LEU A 130 8.72 9.53 -0.62
N GLN A 131 8.57 9.28 -1.93
CA GLN A 131 7.80 8.15 -2.46
C GLN A 131 8.35 6.76 -2.06
N TYR A 132 9.59 6.66 -1.59
CA TYR A 132 10.24 5.41 -1.16
C TYR A 132 10.59 5.41 0.32
N ARG A 133 10.13 6.42 1.07
CA ARG A 133 10.51 6.61 2.47
C ARG A 133 9.86 5.63 3.42
N LEU A 134 8.60 5.31 3.22
CA LEU A 134 7.85 4.42 4.09
C LEU A 134 7.27 3.25 3.31
N LYS A 135 7.80 2.05 3.55
CA LYS A 135 7.29 0.80 3.03
C LYS A 135 6.45 0.11 4.11
N CYS A 136 5.25 -0.28 3.76
CA CYS A 136 4.28 -0.90 4.64
C CYS A 136 4.03 -2.34 4.23
N LEU A 137 3.68 -3.18 5.19
CA LEU A 137 3.27 -4.55 4.99
C LEU A 137 1.80 -4.72 5.36
N LEU A 138 0.98 -4.95 4.35
CA LEU A 138 -0.42 -5.36 4.48
C LEU A 138 -0.47 -6.87 4.68
N LYS A 139 -1.19 -7.30 5.70
CA LYS A 139 -1.47 -8.72 5.99
C LYS A 139 -2.96 -8.90 6.19
N GLY A 140 -3.47 -10.02 5.77
CA GLY A 140 -4.87 -10.34 6.04
C GLY A 140 -5.29 -11.69 5.53
N LYS A 141 -6.59 -11.92 5.66
CA LYS A 141 -7.25 -13.12 5.18
C LYS A 141 -8.61 -12.76 4.61
N PHE A 142 -8.92 -13.24 3.43
CA PHE A 142 -10.26 -13.11 2.87
C PHE A 142 -11.26 -13.95 3.67
N PRO A 143 -12.49 -13.45 3.88
CA PRO A 143 -13.58 -14.25 4.45
C PRO A 143 -13.81 -15.52 3.64
N THR A 144 -14.19 -16.59 4.31
CA THR A 144 -14.54 -17.86 3.65
C THR A 144 -15.69 -17.64 2.67
N ASN A 145 -15.59 -18.18 1.46
CA ASN A 145 -16.54 -18.00 0.37
C ASN A 145 -16.71 -16.54 -0.11
N SER A 146 -15.65 -15.76 -0.03
CA SER A 146 -15.65 -14.38 -0.51
C SER A 146 -15.21 -14.31 -1.97
N ASP A 147 -15.95 -13.54 -2.78
CA ASP A 147 -15.59 -13.21 -4.16
C ASP A 147 -14.54 -12.06 -4.24
N LEU A 148 -14.01 -11.62 -3.09
CA LEU A 148 -13.05 -10.53 -3.04
C LEU A 148 -11.68 -11.00 -3.53
N SER A 149 -11.08 -10.19 -4.39
CA SER A 149 -9.69 -10.35 -4.81
C SER A 149 -9.05 -9.00 -5.08
N PHE A 150 -7.73 -8.90 -4.97
CA PHE A 150 -7.00 -7.67 -5.26
C PHE A 150 -6.83 -7.38 -6.76
N ASN A 151 -7.08 -8.35 -7.61
CA ASN A 151 -6.74 -8.25 -9.03
C ASN A 151 -7.99 -8.26 -9.93
N SER A 152 -9.16 -7.97 -9.37
CA SER A 152 -10.46 -8.02 -10.08
C SER A 152 -10.87 -6.68 -10.71
N SER A 153 -10.17 -5.59 -10.43
CA SER A 153 -10.49 -4.28 -10.98
C SER A 153 -10.17 -4.23 -12.48
N LYS A 154 -11.12 -3.74 -13.28
CA LYS A 154 -10.91 -3.51 -14.72
C LYS A 154 -9.88 -2.41 -15.01
N GLU A 155 -9.65 -1.53 -14.07
CA GLU A 155 -8.69 -0.43 -14.18
C GLU A 155 -7.24 -0.94 -14.05
N PHE A 156 -7.02 -1.99 -13.27
CA PHE A 156 -5.69 -2.54 -13.01
C PHE A 156 -5.55 -3.92 -13.63
N GLN A 157 -5.20 -3.96 -14.92
CA GLN A 157 -5.09 -5.21 -15.68
C GLN A 157 -3.68 -5.79 -15.56
N SER A 158 -3.61 -7.12 -15.60
CA SER A 158 -2.31 -7.82 -15.68
C SER A 158 -1.65 -7.56 -17.03
N LEU A 159 -0.37 -7.19 -17.01
CA LEU A 159 0.46 -7.08 -18.23
C LEU A 159 0.94 -8.45 -18.71
N ILE A 160 0.81 -9.49 -17.87
CA ILE A 160 1.19 -10.86 -18.19
C ILE A 160 -0.10 -11.63 -18.44
N ALA A 161 -0.24 -12.19 -19.63
CA ALA A 161 -1.35 -13.09 -19.91
C ALA A 161 -1.31 -14.31 -18.98
N PRO A 162 -2.49 -14.85 -18.59
CA PRO A 162 -2.56 -16.02 -17.73
C PRO A 162 -1.91 -17.25 -18.33
#